data_c63618127321b8d638f877f2f3ee309d
#
_entry.id   c63618127321b8d638f877f2f3ee309d
#
_cell.length_a   1.000
_cell.length_b   1.000
_cell.length_c   1.000
_cell.angle_alpha   90.00
_cell.angle_beta   90.00
_cell.angle_gamma   90.00
#
_symmetry.space_group_name_H-M   'P 1'
#
loop_
_entity.id
_entity.type
_entity.pdbx_description
1 polymer ?
#
loop_
_entity_poly.entity_id
_entity_poly.type
_entity_poly.pdbx_seq_one_letter_code
_entity_poly.pdbx_strand_id
1 'polypeptide(L)' 'MLENGADDQVVVLRGKFTQHLRGDKYEFEDEAGTAITAELDHDRDWSMVKKDAPMEIRAEIDRDWNRTKLDVRSAKPLK' A
#
# COMPACT_ATOMS: atom_id res chain seq x y z
N MET A 1 -23.86 7.24 -5.18
CA MET A 1 -23.75 6.72 -4.84
C MET A 1 -23.21 6.25 -4.18
N LEU A 2 -23.04 6.28 -4.12
CA LEU A 2 -22.70 5.89 -3.56
C LEU A 2 -22.16 5.45 -2.86
N GLU A 3 -21.72 5.24 -2.61
CA GLU A 3 -21.31 4.74 -2.01
C GLU A 3 -21.11 4.38 -1.08
N ASN A 4 -21.10 4.24 -0.80
CA ASN A 4 -21.10 3.70 0.24
C ASN A 4 -20.31 2.63 0.54
N GLY A 5 -19.80 1.97 0.21
CA GLY A 5 -18.99 0.88 0.51
C GLY A 5 -17.72 1.26 1.15
N ALA A 6 -17.78 1.53 2.39
CA ALA A 6 -16.63 2.01 3.12
C ALA A 6 -15.47 1.03 3.09
N ASP A 7 -15.75 -0.25 2.95
CA ASP A 7 -14.71 -1.25 2.98
C ASP A 7 -13.84 -1.27 1.74
N ASP A 8 -14.34 -0.68 0.67
CA ASP A 8 -13.62 -0.71 -0.60
C ASP A 8 -13.02 0.62 -0.96
N GLN A 9 -12.81 1.44 0.01
CA GLN A 9 -12.31 2.77 -0.25
C GLN A 9 -10.86 2.75 -0.72
N VAL A 10 -10.63 3.36 -1.86
CA VAL A 10 -9.28 3.50 -2.40
C VAL A 10 -8.69 4.81 -1.94
N VAL A 11 -7.47 4.75 -1.46
CA VAL A 11 -6.76 5.94 -1.00
C VAL A 11 -5.46 6.07 -1.77
N VAL A 12 -4.95 7.29 -1.82
CA VAL A 12 -3.65 7.56 -2.42
C VAL A 12 -2.70 7.97 -1.29
N LEU A 13 -1.60 7.27 -1.21
CA LEU A 13 -0.63 7.52 -0.16
C LEU A 13 0.75 7.72 -0.77
N ARG A 14 1.54 8.53 -0.13
CA ARG A 14 2.92 8.75 -0.52
C ARG A 14 3.83 8.32 0.61
N GLY A 15 4.89 7.62 0.25
CA GLY A 15 5.83 7.15 1.24
C GLY A 15 6.82 6.22 0.59
N LYS A 16 7.24 5.22 1.34
CA LYS A 16 8.24 4.29 0.82
C LYS A 16 8.03 2.92 1.44
N PHE A 17 8.46 1.90 0.70
CA PHE A 17 8.46 0.54 1.23
C PHE A 17 9.76 0.35 1.97
N THR A 18 9.66 0.04 3.25
CA THR A 18 10.83 -0.02 4.11
C THR A 18 11.41 -1.43 4.23
N GLN A 19 10.56 -2.44 4.11
CA GLN A 19 11.06 -3.81 4.12
C GLN A 19 10.03 -4.78 3.59
N HIS A 20 10.52 -5.90 3.13
CA HIS A 20 9.69 -7.01 2.69
C HIS A 20 9.43 -7.90 3.89
N LEU A 21 8.17 -8.10 4.22
CA LEU A 21 7.84 -8.87 5.40
C LEU A 21 7.77 -10.36 5.10
N ARG A 22 6.90 -10.74 4.17
CA ARG A 22 6.72 -12.14 3.88
C ARG A 22 5.78 -12.27 2.69
N GLY A 23 6.12 -13.16 1.76
CA GLY A 23 5.27 -13.36 0.60
C GLY A 23 5.06 -12.06 -0.15
N ASP A 24 3.83 -11.64 -0.26
CA ASP A 24 3.50 -10.39 -0.94
C ASP A 24 3.23 -9.24 0.03
N LYS A 25 3.62 -9.38 1.29
CA LYS A 25 3.42 -8.35 2.28
C LYS A 25 4.69 -7.55 2.51
N TYR A 26 4.51 -6.24 2.58
CA TYR A 26 5.61 -5.30 2.74
C TYR A 26 5.23 -4.27 3.79
N GLU A 27 6.24 -3.65 4.37
CA GLU A 27 5.99 -2.53 5.26
C GLU A 27 6.10 -1.24 4.48
N PHE A 28 5.05 -0.44 4.53
CA PHE A 28 5.00 0.85 3.86
C PHE A 28 4.94 1.95 4.91
N GLU A 29 5.87 2.88 4.84
CA GLU A 29 5.90 4.01 5.75
C GLU A 29 5.48 5.26 5.00
N ASP A 30 4.40 5.91 5.44
CA ASP A 30 3.91 7.09 4.76
C ASP A 30 4.70 8.33 5.19
N GLU A 31 4.31 9.47 4.63
CA GLU A 31 5.04 10.71 4.89
C GLU A 31 4.94 11.17 6.32
N ALA A 32 3.93 10.72 7.03
CA ALA A 32 3.76 11.06 8.44
C ALA A 32 4.58 10.15 9.34
N GLY A 33 5.24 9.14 8.77
CA GLY A 33 6.02 8.22 9.56
C GLY A 33 5.25 7.03 10.09
N THR A 34 4.02 6.86 9.64
CA THR A 34 3.20 5.73 10.07
C THR A 34 3.51 4.51 9.21
N ALA A 35 3.80 3.40 9.85
CA ALA A 35 4.09 2.16 9.14
C ALA A 35 2.83 1.32 9.06
N ILE A 36 2.52 0.84 7.87
CA ILE A 36 1.33 0.04 7.62
C ILE A 36 1.73 -1.15 6.77
N THR A 37 1.11 -2.29 7.01
CA THR A 37 1.34 -3.45 6.15
C THR A 37 0.67 -3.21 4.81
N ALA A 38 1.43 -3.39 3.74
CA ALA A 38 0.94 -3.22 2.38
C ALA A 38 1.11 -4.55 1.64
N GLU A 39 0.10 -4.92 0.90
CA GLU A 39 0.11 -6.16 0.16
C GLU A 39 0.26 -5.85 -1.32
N LEU A 40 1.29 -6.42 -1.94
CA LEU A 40 1.54 -6.27 -3.36
C LEU A 40 1.19 -7.59 -4.05
N ASP A 41 0.12 -7.57 -4.81
CA ASP A 41 -0.37 -8.77 -5.46
C ASP A 41 0.67 -9.29 -6.46
N HIS A 42 1.13 -10.51 -6.27
CA HIS A 42 2.19 -11.05 -7.11
C HIS A 42 1.75 -11.32 -8.54
N ASP A 43 0.49 -11.16 -8.85
CA ASP A 43 0.02 -11.26 -10.23
C ASP A 43 0.41 -10.06 -11.08
N ARG A 44 0.99 -9.05 -10.45
CA ARG A 44 1.37 -7.83 -11.14
C ARG A 44 2.87 -7.63 -11.09
N ASP A 45 3.33 -6.81 -12.01
CA ASP A 45 4.74 -6.48 -12.06
C ASP A 45 5.01 -5.30 -11.13
N TRP A 46 5.79 -5.54 -10.11
CA TRP A 46 6.14 -4.51 -9.14
C TRP A 46 7.60 -4.11 -9.24
N SER A 47 8.18 -4.27 -10.40
CA SER A 47 9.61 -3.97 -10.58
C SER A 47 9.94 -2.51 -10.27
N MET A 48 8.96 -1.62 -10.34
CA MET A 48 9.18 -0.22 -10.00
C MET A 48 9.32 0.00 -8.49
N VAL A 49 8.92 -0.97 -7.68
CA VAL A 49 8.97 -0.83 -6.24
C VAL A 49 10.39 -1.12 -5.76
N LYS A 50 10.98 -0.14 -5.09
CA LYS A 50 12.33 -0.27 -4.57
C LYS A 50 12.33 0.14 -3.11
N LYS A 51 13.15 -0.56 -2.34
CA LYS A 51 13.24 -0.29 -0.92
C LYS A 51 13.71 1.16 -0.69
N ASP A 52 13.01 1.82 0.21
CA ASP A 52 13.35 3.19 0.65
C ASP A 52 13.24 4.24 -0.45
N ALA A 53 12.63 3.92 -1.57
CA ALA A 53 12.44 4.89 -2.64
C ALA A 53 11.08 5.56 -2.48
N PRO A 54 11.00 6.88 -2.58
CA PRO A 54 9.71 7.56 -2.46
C PRO A 54 8.77 7.15 -3.58
N MET A 55 7.56 6.82 -3.20
CA MET A 55 6.57 6.34 -4.15
C MET A 55 5.19 6.84 -3.78
N GLU A 56 4.33 6.87 -4.77
CA GLU A 56 2.92 7.12 -4.55
C GLU A 56 2.18 5.83 -4.87
N ILE A 57 1.32 5.40 -3.96
CA ILE A 57 0.56 4.18 -4.18
C ILE A 57 -0.92 4.48 -4.11
N ARG A 58 -1.68 3.69 -4.85
CA ARG A 58 -3.13 3.63 -4.72
C ARG A 58 -3.47 2.29 -4.12
N ALA A 59 -4.24 2.32 -3.06
CA ALA A 59 -4.52 1.09 -2.34
C ALA A 59 -5.92 1.13 -1.76
N GLU A 60 -6.49 -0.04 -1.60
CA GLU A 60 -7.73 -0.19 -0.86
C GLU A 60 -7.39 -0.46 0.60
N ILE A 61 -8.14 0.16 1.48
CA ILE A 61 -7.97 -0.09 2.91
C ILE A 61 -8.77 -1.33 3.26
N ASP A 62 -8.06 -2.33 3.73
CA ASP A 62 -8.67 -3.58 4.17
C ASP A 62 -8.61 -3.62 5.68
N ARG A 63 -9.73 -3.52 6.32
CA ARG A 63 -9.81 -3.57 7.77
C ARG A 63 -10.29 -4.93 8.21
N ASP A 64 -9.44 -5.57 8.96
CA ASP A 64 -9.73 -6.88 9.47
C ASP A 64 -9.63 -6.79 10.98
N TRP A 65 -10.66 -7.18 11.69
CA TRP A 65 -10.62 -7.26 13.15
C TRP A 65 -9.78 -6.20 13.84
N ASN A 66 -8.50 -6.52 14.07
CA ASN A 66 -7.57 -5.66 14.78
C ASN A 66 -6.53 -5.05 13.90
N ARG A 67 -6.61 -5.27 12.61
CA ARG A 67 -5.54 -4.88 11.71
C ARG A 67 -6.06 -4.10 10.54
N THR A 68 -5.27 -3.15 10.15
CA THR A 68 -5.53 -2.42 8.93
C THR A 68 -4.37 -2.69 7.99
N LYS A 69 -4.67 -3.06 6.76
CA LYS A 69 -3.62 -3.24 5.77
C LYS A 69 -4.06 -2.60 4.48
N LEU A 70 -3.10 -2.37 3.61
CA LEU A 70 -3.35 -1.77 2.32
C LEU A 70 -3.22 -2.83 1.25
N ASP A 71 -4.24 -2.91 0.41
CA ASP A 71 -4.21 -3.78 -0.76
C ASP A 71 -3.81 -2.88 -1.92
N VAL A 72 -2.55 -2.91 -2.29
CA VAL A 72 -2.00 -1.96 -3.24
C VAL A 72 -2.47 -2.28 -4.65
N ARG A 73 -3.08 -1.30 -5.29
CA ARG A 73 -3.57 -1.46 -6.66
C ARG A 73 -2.57 -1.00 -7.68
N SER A 74 -1.85 0.06 -7.37
CA SER A 74 -0.82 0.56 -8.26
C SER A 74 0.20 1.35 -7.47
N ALA A 75 1.37 1.50 -8.05
CA ALA A 75 2.46 2.24 -7.42
C ALA A 75 3.26 2.91 -8.51
N LYS A 76 3.77 4.10 -8.21
CA LYS A 76 4.63 4.79 -9.16
C LYS A 76 5.67 5.57 -8.39
N PRO A 77 6.87 5.71 -8.96
CA PRO A 77 7.91 6.52 -8.33
C PRO A 77 7.50 7.98 -8.29
N LEU A 78 7.91 8.67 -7.23
CA LEU A 78 7.65 10.10 -7.14
C LEU A 78 8.63 10.92 -7.95
N LYS A 79 9.66 10.29 -8.43
CA LYS A 79 10.63 11.01 -9.27
C LYS A 79 10.82 10.32 -10.57
#